data_515ce7f25274b68f40a3ee34d1351217
#
_entry.id   515ce7f25274b68f40a3ee34d1351217
#
_cell.length_a   1.000
_cell.length_b   1.000
_cell.length_c   1.000
_cell.angle_alpha   90.00
_cell.angle_beta   90.00
_cell.angle_gamma   90.00
#
_symmetry.space_group_name_H-M   'P 1'
#
loop_
_entity.id
_entity.type
_entity.pdbx_description
1 polymer ?
#
loop_
_entity_poly.entity_id
_entity_poly.type
_entity_poly.pdbx_seq_one_letter_code
_entity_poly.pdbx_strand_id
1 'polypeptide(L)'
;TALTCAKKSKILREEVIDVTVPLFANIHLCGSILTEVFFVLTVSQILYGSMPDFTTMFVFIILLGFFAIGAPGVPGGTVLASLGLIIAILGFDEAGTALLLTIFALQDSFGTACNVTGDGALTLITDTFDQGQTGKASTAL
;
A
#
# COMPACT_ATOMS: atom_id res chain seq x y z
N THR A 1 0.57 15.91 8.50
CA THR A 1 0.35 14.87 7.50
C THR A 1 1.53 14.76 6.53
N ALA A 2 1.58 13.71 5.67
CA ALA A 2 2.65 13.51 4.69
C ALA A 2 2.87 14.74 3.80
N LEU A 3 1.80 15.32 3.24
CA LEU A 3 1.87 16.53 2.40
C LEU A 3 2.52 17.70 3.15
N THR A 4 2.12 17.96 4.38
CA THR A 4 2.69 19.05 5.20
C THR A 4 4.18 18.82 5.51
N CYS A 5 4.59 17.56 5.67
CA CYS A 5 6.00 17.21 5.86
C CYS A 5 6.79 17.35 4.56
N ALA A 6 6.27 16.89 3.43
CA ALA A 6 6.90 17.00 2.13
C ALA A 6 7.14 18.47 1.73
N LYS A 7 6.19 19.37 2.01
CA LYS A 7 6.34 20.82 1.76
C LYS A 7 7.43 21.50 2.59
N LYS A 8 7.99 20.84 3.62
CA LYS A 8 9.17 21.34 4.33
C LYS A 8 10.48 20.93 3.66
N SER A 9 10.43 20.09 2.65
CA SER A 9 11.62 19.68 1.89
C SER A 9 12.22 20.89 1.17
N LYS A 10 13.55 20.97 1.19
CA LYS A 10 14.32 22.00 0.45
C LYS A 10 14.78 21.53 -0.93
N ILE A 11 14.50 20.27 -1.26
CA ILE A 11 14.99 19.64 -2.49
C ILE A 11 13.86 19.28 -3.46
N LEU A 12 12.61 19.21 -2.99
CA LEU A 12 11.44 18.89 -3.80
C LEU A 12 10.72 20.18 -4.24
N ARG A 13 10.31 20.24 -5.49
CA ARG A 13 9.47 21.32 -6.01
C ARG A 13 8.04 21.19 -5.50
N GLU A 14 7.45 22.31 -5.11
CA GLU A 14 6.11 22.33 -4.50
C GLU A 14 5.05 21.80 -5.48
N GLU A 15 5.14 22.15 -6.76
CA GLU A 15 4.25 21.67 -7.83
C GLU A 15 4.22 20.15 -7.92
N VAL A 16 5.39 19.50 -7.81
CA VAL A 16 5.51 18.03 -7.84
C VAL A 16 4.93 17.42 -6.57
N ILE A 17 5.21 18.01 -5.41
CA ILE A 17 4.67 17.56 -4.12
C ILE A 17 3.13 17.57 -4.14
N ASP A 18 2.52 18.66 -4.63
CA ASP A 18 1.07 18.84 -4.60
C ASP A 18 0.31 17.83 -5.47
N VAL A 19 0.98 17.28 -6.48
CA VAL A 19 0.40 16.23 -7.35
C VAL A 19 0.78 14.83 -6.85
N THR A 20 2.06 14.58 -6.59
CA THR A 20 2.56 13.22 -6.38
C THR A 20 2.22 12.65 -5.00
N VAL A 21 2.29 13.47 -3.95
CA VAL A 21 2.01 12.98 -2.59
C VAL A 21 0.56 12.52 -2.43
N PRO A 22 -0.48 13.27 -2.86
CA PRO A 22 -1.85 12.78 -2.85
C PRO A 22 -2.07 11.58 -3.78
N LEU A 23 -1.41 11.54 -4.94
CA LEU A 23 -1.52 10.43 -5.87
C LEU A 23 -0.96 9.14 -5.25
N PHE A 24 0.29 9.16 -4.78
CA PHE A 24 0.95 7.99 -4.22
C PHE A 24 0.27 7.52 -2.93
N ALA A 25 -0.22 8.42 -2.10
CA ALA A 25 -1.01 8.05 -0.92
C ALA A 25 -2.25 7.20 -1.23
N ASN A 26 -2.74 7.21 -2.46
CA ASN A 26 -3.88 6.40 -2.90
C ASN A 26 -3.46 5.12 -3.66
N ILE A 27 -2.35 5.15 -4.40
CA ILE A 27 -1.98 4.02 -5.28
C ILE A 27 -0.76 3.24 -4.80
N HIS A 28 0.05 3.81 -3.89
CA HIS A 28 1.25 3.16 -3.37
C HIS A 28 1.03 2.69 -1.92
N LEU A 29 0.53 1.47 -1.79
CA LEU A 29 0.17 0.83 -0.51
C LEU A 29 1.07 -0.38 -0.19
N CYS A 30 2.36 -0.29 -0.53
CA CYS A 30 3.30 -1.41 -0.42
C CYS A 30 3.40 -1.99 1.00
N GLY A 31 3.42 -1.14 2.02
CA GLY A 31 3.48 -1.60 3.41
C GLY A 31 2.20 -2.30 3.85
N SER A 32 1.04 -1.74 3.50
CA SER A 32 -0.26 -2.35 3.83
C SER A 32 -0.44 -3.69 3.12
N ILE A 33 -0.12 -3.78 1.83
CA ILE A 33 -0.21 -5.04 1.06
C ILE A 33 0.75 -6.09 1.61
N LEU A 34 2.00 -5.72 1.89
CA LEU A 34 2.99 -6.64 2.44
C LEU A 34 2.55 -7.20 3.80
N THR A 35 2.08 -6.34 4.68
CA THR A 35 1.60 -6.76 6.01
C THR A 35 0.35 -7.61 5.89
N GLU A 36 -0.57 -7.33 4.98
CA GLU A 36 -1.76 -8.13 4.75
C GLU A 36 -1.42 -9.55 4.29
N VAL A 37 -0.55 -9.68 3.29
CA VAL A 37 -0.07 -10.99 2.83
C VAL A 37 0.60 -11.78 3.96
N PHE A 38 1.45 -11.11 4.74
CA PHE A 38 2.12 -11.74 5.89
C PHE A 38 1.13 -12.25 6.93
N PHE A 39 0.14 -11.43 7.31
CA PHE A 39 -0.82 -11.84 8.34
C PHE A 39 -1.84 -12.86 7.81
N VAL A 40 -2.23 -12.80 6.56
CA VAL A 40 -3.03 -13.85 5.93
C VAL A 40 -2.33 -15.20 6.03
N LEU A 41 -1.06 -15.29 5.68
CA LEU A 41 -0.27 -16.53 5.82
C LEU A 41 -0.15 -16.97 7.28
N THR A 42 0.10 -16.01 8.19
CA THR A 42 0.25 -16.28 9.61
C THR A 42 -1.05 -16.82 10.23
N VAL A 43 -2.17 -16.15 9.95
CA VAL A 43 -3.49 -16.57 10.44
C VAL A 43 -3.88 -17.92 9.84
N SER A 44 -3.61 -18.14 8.54
CA SER A 44 -3.82 -19.46 7.91
C SER A 44 -3.08 -20.56 8.64
N GLN A 45 -1.80 -20.35 8.92
CA GLN A 45 -0.99 -21.35 9.63
C GLN A 45 -1.48 -21.60 11.06
N ILE A 46 -1.86 -20.55 11.79
CA ILE A 46 -2.25 -20.65 13.20
C ILE A 46 -3.64 -21.28 13.35
N LEU A 47 -4.63 -20.82 12.59
CA LEU A 47 -6.02 -21.27 12.75
C LEU A 47 -6.34 -22.53 11.95
N TYR A 48 -5.80 -22.66 10.74
CA TYR A 48 -6.18 -23.76 9.84
C TYR A 48 -5.07 -24.81 9.72
N GLY A 49 -3.90 -24.58 10.35
CA GLY A 49 -2.78 -25.55 10.38
C GLY A 49 -2.05 -25.72 9.04
N SER A 50 -2.39 -24.92 8.04
CA SER A 50 -1.78 -24.98 6.70
C SER A 50 -1.72 -23.61 6.05
N MET A 51 -0.69 -23.38 5.23
CA MET A 51 -0.63 -22.18 4.38
C MET A 51 -1.35 -22.45 3.05
N PRO A 52 -1.98 -21.43 2.44
CA PRO A 52 -2.45 -21.52 1.07
C PRO A 52 -1.31 -21.88 0.12
N ASP A 53 -1.61 -22.60 -0.95
CA ASP A 53 -0.60 -22.94 -1.96
C ASP A 53 -0.12 -21.72 -2.73
N PHE A 54 1.03 -21.86 -3.40
CA PHE A 54 1.67 -20.74 -4.12
C PHE A 54 0.75 -20.13 -5.20
N THR A 55 0.00 -20.94 -5.93
CA THR A 55 -0.87 -20.46 -7.00
C THR A 55 -2.02 -19.61 -6.45
N THR A 56 -2.66 -20.10 -5.39
CA THR A 56 -3.73 -19.39 -4.68
C THR A 56 -3.21 -18.05 -4.13
N MET A 57 -2.04 -18.05 -3.49
CA MET A 57 -1.43 -16.82 -2.98
C MET A 57 -1.04 -15.84 -4.09
N PHE A 58 -0.52 -16.35 -5.22
CA PHE A 58 -0.16 -15.50 -6.34
C PHE A 58 -1.40 -14.77 -6.91
N VAL A 59 -2.50 -15.50 -7.12
CA VAL A 59 -3.77 -14.91 -7.57
C VAL A 59 -4.31 -13.90 -6.55
N PHE A 60 -4.27 -14.27 -5.27
CA PHE A 60 -4.70 -13.38 -4.18
C PHE A 60 -3.90 -12.06 -4.19
N ILE A 61 -2.57 -12.11 -4.27
CA ILE A 61 -1.70 -10.92 -4.26
C ILE A 61 -1.98 -9.99 -5.45
N ILE A 62 -2.17 -10.55 -6.65
CA ILE A 62 -2.49 -9.74 -7.84
C ILE A 62 -3.84 -9.03 -7.66
N LEU A 63 -4.86 -9.74 -7.22
CA LEU A 63 -6.18 -9.15 -6.98
C LEU A 63 -6.16 -8.16 -5.82
N LEU A 64 -5.44 -8.47 -4.73
CA LEU A 64 -5.25 -7.56 -3.61
C LEU A 64 -4.68 -6.21 -4.06
N GLY A 65 -3.71 -6.21 -4.98
CA GLY A 65 -3.15 -4.98 -5.54
C GLY A 65 -4.22 -4.10 -6.20
N PHE A 66 -5.17 -4.67 -6.91
CA PHE A 66 -6.28 -3.91 -7.50
C PHE A 66 -7.29 -3.43 -6.45
N PHE A 67 -7.63 -4.27 -5.47
CA PHE A 67 -8.58 -3.90 -4.42
C PHE A 67 -8.03 -2.84 -3.46
N ALA A 68 -6.72 -2.87 -3.22
CA ALA A 68 -6.06 -1.89 -2.35
C ALA A 68 -6.19 -0.45 -2.85
N ILE A 69 -6.22 -0.22 -4.17
CA ILE A 69 -6.40 1.12 -4.75
C ILE A 69 -7.79 1.69 -4.39
N GLY A 70 -8.78 0.84 -4.20
CA GLY A 70 -10.13 1.23 -3.75
C GLY A 70 -10.32 1.22 -2.23
N ALA A 71 -9.27 0.97 -1.47
CA ALA A 71 -9.38 0.84 -0.03
C ALA A 71 -9.74 2.16 0.66
N PRO A 72 -10.64 2.15 1.64
CA PRO A 72 -10.94 3.35 2.41
C PRO A 72 -9.73 3.75 3.27
N GLY A 73 -9.49 5.06 3.42
CA GLY A 73 -8.39 5.61 4.21
C GLY A 73 -8.62 5.54 5.73
N VAL A 74 -8.97 4.36 6.24
CA VAL A 74 -9.18 4.06 7.66
C VAL A 74 -8.29 2.90 8.10
N PRO A 75 -7.98 2.75 9.39
CA PRO A 75 -7.22 1.60 9.89
C PRO A 75 -7.84 0.27 9.44
N GLY A 76 -7.03 -0.62 8.86
CA GLY A 76 -7.51 -1.87 8.28
C GLY A 76 -8.24 -1.73 6.94
N GLY A 77 -8.17 -0.58 6.29
CA GLY A 77 -8.91 -0.29 5.05
C GLY A 77 -8.61 -1.27 3.91
N THR A 78 -7.35 -1.70 3.76
CA THR A 78 -6.97 -2.71 2.75
C THR A 78 -7.65 -4.05 2.99
N VAL A 79 -7.63 -4.53 4.24
CA VAL A 79 -8.31 -5.80 4.62
C VAL A 79 -9.82 -5.68 4.46
N LEU A 80 -10.41 -4.53 4.79
CA LEU A 80 -11.84 -4.30 4.55
C LEU A 80 -12.19 -4.35 3.06
N ALA A 81 -11.36 -3.75 2.21
CA ALA A 81 -11.55 -3.78 0.76
C ALA A 81 -11.37 -5.18 0.17
N SER A 82 -10.43 -5.97 0.70
CA SER A 82 -10.10 -7.31 0.22
C SER A 82 -10.86 -8.44 0.94
N LEU A 83 -11.73 -8.14 1.91
CA LEU A 83 -12.39 -9.15 2.75
C LEU A 83 -13.11 -10.23 1.92
N GLY A 84 -13.77 -9.81 0.83
CA GLY A 84 -14.42 -10.74 -0.11
C GLY A 84 -13.43 -11.70 -0.80
N LEU A 85 -12.21 -11.24 -1.10
CA LEU A 85 -11.15 -12.08 -1.67
C LEU A 85 -10.62 -13.08 -0.63
N ILE A 86 -10.41 -12.61 0.61
CA ILE A 86 -9.93 -13.43 1.73
C ILE A 86 -10.90 -14.60 1.96
N ILE A 87 -12.19 -14.33 1.96
CA ILE A 87 -13.22 -15.38 2.13
C ILE A 87 -13.31 -16.27 0.91
N ALA A 88 -13.40 -15.71 -0.29
CA ALA A 88 -13.69 -16.46 -1.51
C ALA A 88 -12.50 -17.27 -2.02
N ILE A 89 -11.28 -16.76 -1.90
CA ILE A 89 -10.08 -17.38 -2.46
C ILE A 89 -9.33 -18.18 -1.40
N LEU A 90 -9.21 -17.63 -0.18
CA LEU A 90 -8.43 -18.25 0.89
C LEU A 90 -9.28 -19.09 1.85
N GLY A 91 -10.60 -19.03 1.72
CA GLY A 91 -11.51 -19.85 2.52
C GLY A 91 -11.59 -19.47 4.00
N PHE A 92 -11.28 -18.22 4.33
CA PHE A 92 -11.37 -17.76 5.72
C PHE A 92 -12.81 -17.76 6.20
N ASP A 93 -13.00 -18.30 7.39
CA ASP A 93 -14.26 -18.23 8.12
C ASP A 93 -14.40 -16.93 8.94
N GLU A 94 -15.46 -16.83 9.72
CA GLU A 94 -15.73 -15.68 10.57
C GLU A 94 -14.60 -15.45 11.62
N ALA A 95 -14.07 -16.53 12.19
CA ALA A 95 -13.00 -16.44 13.19
C ALA A 95 -11.69 -15.94 12.57
N GLY A 96 -11.32 -16.44 11.41
CA GLY A 96 -10.12 -16.01 10.68
C GLY A 96 -10.20 -14.55 10.24
N THR A 97 -11.35 -14.14 9.70
CA THR A 97 -11.55 -12.75 9.27
C THR A 97 -11.59 -11.77 10.44
N ALA A 98 -12.24 -12.13 11.56
CA ALA A 98 -12.28 -11.32 12.78
C ALA A 98 -10.89 -11.15 13.39
N LEU A 99 -10.09 -12.23 13.44
CA LEU A 99 -8.71 -12.17 13.92
C LEU A 99 -7.85 -11.26 13.03
N LEU A 100 -7.95 -11.42 11.71
CA LEU A 100 -7.20 -10.61 10.76
C LEU A 100 -7.53 -9.12 10.89
N LEU A 101 -8.81 -8.77 10.96
CA LEU A 101 -9.25 -7.39 11.16
C LEU A 101 -8.74 -6.81 12.49
N THR A 102 -8.74 -7.61 13.55
CA THR A 102 -8.22 -7.20 14.87
C THR A 102 -6.72 -6.90 14.80
N ILE A 103 -5.93 -7.77 14.14
CA ILE A 103 -4.50 -7.56 13.95
C ILE A 103 -4.25 -6.25 13.19
N PHE A 104 -4.98 -6.03 12.10
CA PHE A 104 -4.84 -4.81 11.31
C PHE A 104 -5.22 -3.55 12.08
N ALA A 105 -6.27 -3.58 12.88
CA ALA A 105 -6.65 -2.44 13.73
C ALA A 105 -5.53 -2.02 14.70
N LEU A 106 -4.69 -2.97 15.13
CA LEU A 106 -3.58 -2.72 16.05
C LEU A 106 -2.28 -2.31 15.35
N GLN A 107 -1.98 -2.89 14.18
CA GLN A 107 -0.67 -2.75 13.54
C GLN A 107 -0.64 -1.85 12.30
N ASP A 108 -1.76 -1.37 11.80
CA ASP A 108 -1.89 -0.60 10.54
C ASP A 108 -0.94 0.60 10.46
N SER A 109 -0.60 1.20 11.60
CA SER A 109 0.34 2.31 11.68
C SER A 109 1.74 1.96 11.15
N PHE A 110 2.19 0.72 11.24
CA PHE A 110 3.49 0.29 10.70
C PHE A 110 3.44 0.17 9.18
N GLY A 111 2.39 -0.41 8.62
CA GLY A 111 2.15 -0.45 7.17
C GLY A 111 2.03 0.96 6.58
N THR A 112 1.27 1.83 7.24
CA THR A 112 1.12 3.23 6.86
C THR A 112 2.45 4.00 6.90
N ALA A 113 3.31 3.76 7.89
CA ALA A 113 4.63 4.37 7.94
C ALA A 113 5.51 3.97 6.74
N CYS A 114 5.46 2.69 6.34
CA CYS A 114 6.13 2.23 5.13
C CYS A 114 5.56 2.87 3.86
N ASN A 115 4.23 2.97 3.74
CA ASN A 115 3.58 3.63 2.60
C ASN A 115 4.07 5.07 2.46
N VAL A 116 3.96 5.87 3.52
CA VAL A 116 4.35 7.30 3.50
C VAL A 116 5.84 7.49 3.20
N THR A 117 6.70 6.62 3.69
CA THR A 117 8.14 6.67 3.38
C THR A 117 8.38 6.39 1.89
N GLY A 118 7.72 5.39 1.35
CA GLY A 118 7.78 5.06 -0.08
C GLY A 118 7.20 6.17 -0.95
N ASP A 119 6.09 6.81 -0.55
CA ASP A 119 5.51 7.96 -1.26
C ASP A 119 6.52 9.11 -1.38
N GLY A 120 7.26 9.38 -0.31
CA GLY A 120 8.33 10.38 -0.32
C GLY A 120 9.45 10.03 -1.29
N ALA A 121 9.87 8.77 -1.32
CA ALA A 121 10.90 8.28 -2.26
C ALA A 121 10.42 8.37 -3.71
N LEU A 122 9.19 7.96 -4.00
CA LEU A 122 8.60 8.04 -5.34
C LEU A 122 8.43 9.50 -5.80
N THR A 123 8.05 10.40 -4.89
CA THR A 123 7.99 11.84 -5.17
C THR A 123 9.35 12.39 -5.57
N LEU A 124 10.43 12.01 -4.86
CA LEU A 124 11.80 12.42 -5.20
C LEU A 124 12.25 11.88 -6.57
N ILE A 125 11.95 10.61 -6.85
CA ILE A 125 12.25 10.00 -8.15
C ILE A 125 11.52 10.76 -9.26
N THR A 126 10.23 11.03 -9.10
CA THR A 126 9.40 11.74 -10.08
C THR A 126 9.95 13.15 -10.34
N ASP A 127 10.30 13.89 -9.28
CA ASP A 127 10.86 15.22 -9.39
C ASP A 127 12.19 15.23 -10.16
N THR A 128 13.05 14.25 -9.87
CA THR A 128 14.34 14.10 -10.56
C THR A 128 14.18 13.80 -12.05
N PHE A 129 13.22 12.93 -12.41
CA PHE A 129 12.93 12.61 -13.81
C PHE A 129 12.36 13.81 -14.56
N ASP A 130 11.47 14.57 -13.95
CA ASP A 130 10.85 15.74 -14.58
C ASP A 130 11.88 16.85 -14.81
N GLN A 131 12.80 17.10 -13.87
CA GLN A 131 13.91 18.03 -14.05
C GLN A 131 14.83 17.61 -15.20
N GLY A 132 15.10 16.32 -15.36
CA GLY A 132 15.89 15.77 -16.47
C GLY A 132 15.23 15.97 -17.84
N GLN A 133 13.92 15.98 -17.91
CA GLN A 133 13.15 16.22 -19.13
C GLN A 133 13.08 17.69 -19.49
N THR A 134 12.77 18.56 -18.51
CA THR A 134 12.69 20.01 -18.70
C THR A 134 14.05 20.63 -19.05
N GLY A 135 15.15 20.14 -18.45
CA GLY A 135 16.51 20.56 -18.80
C GLY A 135 16.90 20.22 -20.23
N LYS A 136 16.48 19.07 -20.76
CA LYS A 136 16.71 18.68 -22.16
C LYS A 136 15.89 19.50 -23.16
N ALA A 137 14.67 19.87 -22.79
CA ALA A 137 13.83 20.70 -23.65
C ALA A 137 14.37 22.15 -23.76
N SER A 138 14.95 22.69 -22.69
CA SER A 138 15.57 24.02 -22.69
C SER A 138 16.88 24.10 -23.48
N THR A 139 17.56 22.98 -23.73
CA THR A 139 18.84 22.93 -24.48
C THR A 139 18.60 22.67 -25.97
N ALA A 140 17.37 22.38 -26.39
CA ALA A 140 16.99 22.06 -27.78
C ALA A 140 16.33 23.27 -28.53
N LEU A 141 16.22 24.42 -27.86
CA LEU A 141 15.78 25.72 -28.42
C LEU A 141 16.95 26.70 -28.50
#